data_d84c6cc21f5db4a1f17235fa85d81978
#
_entry.id   d84c6cc21f5db4a1f17235fa85d81978
#
_cell.length_a   1.000
_cell.length_b   1.000
_cell.length_c   1.000
_cell.angle_alpha   90.00
_cell.angle_beta   90.00
_cell.angle_gamma   90.00
#
_symmetry.space_group_name_H-M   'P 1'
#
loop_
_entity.id
_entity.type
_entity.pdbx_description
1 polymer ?
#
loop_
_entity_poly.entity_id
_entity_poly.type
_entity_poly.pdbx_seq_one_letter_code
_entity_poly.pdbx_strand_id
1 'polypeptide(L)'
;PDEGVIIKPPEGEAGVLVEEGNATGAVLVGRRTAEQVDHWGGNHHGVPIFVVSHRPPDPEVIRKYPKVTYVTDGIASAARQAKAASGGKNVLVHGAYTAQTALEAGVLNELQISLIPVLFGGGRRLFDVLPRRIELEIVKVIDTPEATHVRYRAYSIIK
;
A
#
# COMPACT_ATOMS: atom_id res chain seq x y z
N PRO A 1 1.33 -41.77 6.43
CA PRO A 1 1.93 -40.64 5.74
C PRO A 1 0.88 -39.58 5.60
N ASP A 2 1.08 -38.45 6.25
CA ASP A 2 0.23 -37.27 6.04
C ASP A 2 0.41 -36.81 4.61
N GLU A 3 -0.57 -37.10 3.78
CA GLU A 3 -0.69 -36.46 2.49
C GLU A 3 -0.93 -34.99 2.79
N GLY A 4 0.11 -34.18 2.66
CA GLY A 4 0.02 -32.75 2.84
C GLY A 4 -1.08 -32.19 1.93
N VAL A 5 -2.08 -31.56 2.52
CA VAL A 5 -3.13 -30.86 1.77
C VAL A 5 -2.46 -29.74 0.99
N ILE A 6 -2.29 -29.91 -0.30
CA ILE A 6 -1.83 -28.85 -1.19
C ILE A 6 -3.00 -27.88 -1.34
N ILE A 7 -2.99 -26.82 -0.55
CA ILE A 7 -3.92 -25.70 -0.72
C ILE A 7 -3.48 -24.96 -1.98
N LYS A 8 -4.19 -25.16 -3.08
CA LYS A 8 -4.00 -24.31 -4.25
C LYS A 8 -4.39 -22.89 -3.90
N PRO A 9 -3.57 -21.86 -4.26
CA PRO A 9 -3.99 -20.49 -4.09
C PRO A 9 -5.30 -20.26 -4.86
N PRO A 10 -6.21 -19.43 -4.34
CA PRO A 10 -7.44 -19.10 -5.04
C PRO A 10 -7.12 -18.42 -6.38
N GLU A 11 -7.96 -18.67 -7.38
CA GLU A 11 -7.86 -18.06 -8.71
C GLU A 11 -8.63 -16.73 -8.77
N GLY A 12 -8.40 -15.96 -9.82
CA GLY A 12 -9.09 -14.69 -10.05
C GLY A 12 -8.71 -13.61 -9.05
N GLU A 13 -9.67 -12.79 -8.67
CA GLU A 13 -9.47 -11.64 -7.77
C GLU A 13 -8.95 -12.07 -6.40
N ALA A 14 -9.49 -13.13 -5.83
CA ALA A 14 -9.05 -13.66 -4.54
C ALA A 14 -7.58 -14.11 -4.59
N GLY A 15 -7.12 -14.67 -5.70
CA GLY A 15 -5.71 -15.04 -5.91
C GLY A 15 -4.79 -13.83 -5.92
N VAL A 16 -5.19 -12.75 -6.57
CA VAL A 16 -4.44 -11.47 -6.58
C VAL A 16 -4.27 -10.92 -5.18
N LEU A 17 -5.35 -10.90 -4.38
CA LEU A 17 -5.33 -10.40 -3.00
C LEU A 17 -4.46 -11.26 -2.07
N VAL A 18 -4.49 -12.58 -2.23
CA VAL A 18 -3.66 -13.51 -1.44
C VAL A 18 -2.18 -13.33 -1.79
N GLU A 19 -1.83 -13.24 -3.07
CA GLU A 19 -0.44 -12.98 -3.50
C GLU A 19 0.07 -11.66 -2.93
N GLU A 20 -0.71 -10.60 -3.01
CA GLU A 20 -0.37 -9.29 -2.45
C GLU A 20 -0.18 -9.36 -0.94
N GLY A 21 -1.09 -9.99 -0.20
CA GLY A 21 -0.98 -10.18 1.24
C GLY A 21 0.27 -10.93 1.65
N ASN A 22 0.59 -12.03 0.97
CA ASN A 22 1.78 -12.84 1.24
C ASN A 22 3.09 -12.10 0.93
N ALA A 23 3.08 -11.17 -0.02
CA ALA A 23 4.23 -10.37 -0.41
C ALA A 23 4.44 -9.13 0.48
N THR A 24 3.49 -8.80 1.35
CA THR A 24 3.51 -7.60 2.19
C THR A 24 4.13 -7.89 3.56
N GLY A 25 5.07 -7.04 3.97
CA GLY A 25 5.75 -7.14 5.26
C GLY A 25 5.55 -5.92 6.17
N ALA A 26 5.01 -4.82 5.64
CA ALA A 26 4.64 -3.62 6.40
C ALA A 26 3.60 -2.81 5.63
N VAL A 27 2.89 -1.96 6.34
CA VAL A 27 1.90 -1.03 5.76
C VAL A 27 2.33 0.41 6.02
N LEU A 28 2.20 1.25 5.01
CA LEU A 28 2.40 2.69 5.07
C LEU A 28 1.09 3.38 4.72
N VAL A 29 0.60 4.26 5.58
CA VAL A 29 -0.71 4.87 5.45
C VAL A 29 -0.69 6.32 5.95
N GLY A 30 -1.55 7.17 5.38
CA GLY A 30 -1.76 8.51 5.87
C GLY A 30 -2.67 8.53 7.11
N ARG A 31 -2.50 9.54 7.96
CA ARG A 31 -3.23 9.67 9.22
C ARG A 31 -4.75 9.57 9.06
N ARG A 32 -5.35 10.30 8.12
CA ARG A 32 -6.81 10.29 7.94
C ARG A 32 -7.35 8.91 7.64
N THR A 33 -6.71 8.18 6.75
CA THR A 33 -7.11 6.81 6.41
C THR A 33 -6.93 5.89 7.61
N ALA A 34 -5.82 6.00 8.33
CA ALA A 34 -5.58 5.20 9.53
C ALA A 34 -6.65 5.42 10.61
N GLU A 35 -7.00 6.68 10.87
CA GLU A 35 -8.04 7.04 11.85
C GLU A 35 -9.44 6.55 11.42
N GLN A 36 -9.78 6.66 10.13
CA GLN A 36 -11.08 6.20 9.60
C GLN A 36 -11.33 4.70 9.78
N VAL A 37 -10.27 3.91 9.73
CA VAL A 37 -10.34 2.46 9.87
C VAL A 37 -9.88 1.98 11.26
N ASP A 38 -9.78 2.90 12.22
CA ASP A 38 -9.22 2.64 13.57
C ASP A 38 -7.94 1.79 13.52
N HIS A 39 -7.02 2.16 12.63
CA HIS A 39 -5.73 1.47 12.44
C HIS A 39 -5.88 -0.05 12.22
N TRP A 40 -6.99 -0.48 11.60
CA TRP A 40 -7.38 -1.90 11.44
C TRP A 40 -7.39 -2.67 12.77
N GLY A 41 -7.76 -2.00 13.87
CA GLY A 41 -7.68 -2.59 15.21
C GLY A 41 -6.23 -2.87 15.67
N GLY A 42 -5.27 -2.16 15.10
CA GLY A 42 -3.84 -2.35 15.39
C GLY A 42 -3.20 -3.56 14.71
N ASN A 43 -3.93 -4.23 13.82
CA ASN A 43 -3.47 -5.45 13.17
C ASN A 43 -3.87 -5.49 11.70
N HIS A 44 -2.91 -5.29 10.82
CA HIS A 44 -3.07 -5.48 9.38
C HIS A 44 -2.34 -6.76 8.96
N HIS A 45 -3.03 -7.90 9.04
CA HIS A 45 -2.46 -9.23 8.75
C HIS A 45 -1.15 -9.54 9.49
N GLY A 46 -1.02 -9.02 10.72
CA GLY A 46 0.14 -9.27 11.58
C GLY A 46 1.36 -8.40 11.31
N VAL A 47 1.34 -7.53 10.30
CA VAL A 47 2.50 -6.70 9.93
C VAL A 47 2.46 -5.32 10.60
N PRO A 48 3.62 -4.65 10.77
CA PRO A 48 3.70 -3.30 11.30
C PRO A 48 2.97 -2.27 10.43
N ILE A 49 2.38 -1.28 11.07
CA ILE A 49 1.67 -0.17 10.43
C ILE A 49 2.42 1.13 10.73
N PHE A 50 2.85 1.83 9.68
CA PHE A 50 3.49 3.14 9.76
C PHE A 50 2.54 4.20 9.27
N VAL A 51 2.24 5.18 10.11
CA VAL A 51 1.31 6.26 9.82
C VAL A 51 2.08 7.56 9.60
N VAL A 52 2.00 8.11 8.39
CA VAL A 52 2.56 9.43 8.08
C VAL A 52 1.63 10.51 8.60
N SER A 53 2.15 11.41 9.42
CA SER A 53 1.36 12.45 10.05
C SER A 53 2.19 13.72 10.25
N HIS A 54 1.56 14.90 10.20
CA HIS A 54 2.20 16.16 10.58
C HIS A 54 2.20 16.40 12.09
N ARG A 55 1.53 15.56 12.86
CA ARG A 55 1.39 15.66 14.31
C ARG A 55 1.53 14.29 14.97
N PRO A 56 1.99 14.24 16.23
CA PRO A 56 2.09 12.99 16.97
C PRO A 56 0.70 12.37 17.17
N PRO A 57 0.64 11.05 17.41
CA PRO A 57 -0.60 10.34 17.70
C PRO A 57 -1.16 10.72 19.07
N ASP A 58 -2.44 10.39 19.28
CA ASP A 58 -2.98 10.27 20.62
C ASP A 58 -2.20 9.18 21.38
N PRO A 59 -1.71 9.45 22.60
CA PRO A 59 -1.01 8.46 23.42
C PRO A 59 -1.78 7.15 23.63
N GLU A 60 -3.12 7.22 23.67
CA GLU A 60 -3.98 6.04 23.78
C GLU A 60 -3.84 5.10 22.57
N VAL A 61 -3.67 5.63 21.36
CA VAL A 61 -3.48 4.84 20.14
C VAL A 61 -2.21 4.00 20.24
N ILE A 62 -1.11 4.61 20.68
CA ILE A 62 0.18 3.90 20.81
C ILE A 62 0.12 2.84 21.91
N ARG A 63 -0.54 3.16 23.03
CA ARG A 63 -0.73 2.20 24.12
C ARG A 63 -1.58 0.99 23.68
N LYS A 64 -2.65 1.27 22.93
CA LYS A 64 -3.61 0.24 22.48
C LYS A 64 -3.06 -0.60 21.33
N TYR A 65 -2.25 -0.02 20.45
CA TYR A 65 -1.81 -0.63 19.21
C TYR A 65 -0.27 -0.64 19.08
N PRO A 66 0.41 -1.61 19.70
CA PRO A 66 1.88 -1.63 19.75
C PRO A 66 2.58 -1.81 18.40
N LYS A 67 1.87 -2.29 17.37
CA LYS A 67 2.40 -2.39 16.00
C LYS A 67 2.22 -1.13 15.16
N VAL A 68 1.59 -0.10 15.70
CA VAL A 68 1.36 1.17 15.03
C VAL A 68 2.45 2.17 15.43
N THR A 69 3.13 2.72 14.44
CA THR A 69 4.16 3.75 14.60
C THR A 69 3.77 4.98 13.80
N TYR A 70 3.72 6.14 14.44
CA TYR A 70 3.55 7.41 13.75
C TYR A 70 4.90 8.00 13.39
N VAL A 71 5.00 8.47 12.14
CA VAL A 71 6.21 9.11 11.61
C VAL A 71 5.86 10.54 11.24
N THR A 72 6.51 11.51 11.88
CA THR A 72 6.17 12.93 11.75
C THR A 72 7.20 13.75 10.97
N ASP A 73 8.25 13.14 10.48
CA ASP A 73 9.35 13.76 9.74
C ASP A 73 9.31 13.45 8.22
N GLY A 74 8.16 13.10 7.70
CA GLY A 74 7.86 13.01 6.27
C GLY A 74 7.80 11.62 5.70
N ILE A 75 7.31 11.56 4.46
CA ILE A 75 7.05 10.32 3.72
C ILE A 75 8.33 9.49 3.47
N ALA A 76 9.44 10.14 3.19
CA ALA A 76 10.69 9.44 2.92
C ALA A 76 11.22 8.71 4.16
N SER A 77 11.12 9.33 5.34
CA SER A 77 11.44 8.70 6.61
C SER A 77 10.52 7.53 6.92
N ALA A 78 9.22 7.73 6.75
CA ALA A 78 8.22 6.68 6.95
C ALA A 78 8.45 5.48 6.03
N ALA A 79 8.76 5.71 4.76
CA ALA A 79 9.06 4.67 3.80
C ALA A 79 10.32 3.86 4.20
N ARG A 80 11.38 4.54 4.64
CA ARG A 80 12.59 3.86 5.12
C ARG A 80 12.31 2.99 6.35
N GLN A 81 11.58 3.51 7.33
CA GLN A 81 11.23 2.78 8.55
C GLN A 81 10.35 1.57 8.24
N ALA A 82 9.32 1.74 7.40
CA ALA A 82 8.46 0.65 6.97
C ALA A 82 9.25 -0.43 6.21
N LYS A 83 10.15 -0.02 5.31
CA LYS A 83 10.99 -0.95 4.56
C LYS A 83 11.94 -1.73 5.46
N ALA A 84 12.55 -1.08 6.44
CA ALA A 84 13.40 -1.74 7.43
C ALA A 84 12.64 -2.78 8.26
N ALA A 85 11.38 -2.52 8.58
CA ALA A 85 10.51 -3.40 9.36
C ALA A 85 9.83 -4.50 8.53
N SER A 86 9.92 -4.46 7.19
CA SER A 86 9.18 -5.36 6.31
C SER A 86 9.76 -6.78 6.19
N GLY A 87 10.91 -7.04 6.79
CA GLY A 87 11.56 -8.35 6.69
C GLY A 87 11.97 -8.73 5.26
N GLY A 88 12.33 -7.76 4.43
CA GLY A 88 12.67 -7.96 3.02
C GLY A 88 11.47 -8.05 2.08
N LYS A 89 10.25 -8.01 2.60
CA LYS A 89 9.02 -8.01 1.82
C LYS A 89 8.64 -6.60 1.35
N ASN A 90 7.53 -6.50 0.63
CA ASN A 90 7.01 -5.23 0.16
C ASN A 90 6.39 -4.40 1.29
N VAL A 91 6.38 -3.10 1.10
CA VAL A 91 5.60 -2.15 1.89
C VAL A 91 4.36 -1.78 1.08
N LEU A 92 3.19 -2.07 1.63
CA LEU A 92 1.92 -1.72 1.01
C LEU A 92 1.53 -0.30 1.41
N VAL A 93 1.34 0.57 0.42
CA VAL A 93 0.93 1.97 0.64
C VAL A 93 -0.58 2.11 0.49
N HIS A 94 -1.26 2.55 1.54
CA HIS A 94 -2.70 2.80 1.55
C HIS A 94 -3.03 4.29 1.42
N GLY A 95 -4.07 4.55 0.63
CA GLY A 95 -4.62 5.89 0.43
C GLY A 95 -4.01 6.60 -0.79
N ALA A 96 -4.89 7.18 -1.62
CA ALA A 96 -4.49 7.84 -2.86
C ALA A 96 -3.55 9.01 -2.62
N TYR A 97 -3.82 9.85 -1.61
CA TYR A 97 -2.96 10.98 -1.27
C TYR A 97 -1.57 10.53 -0.80
N THR A 98 -1.49 9.48 0.02
CA THR A 98 -0.21 8.93 0.48
C THR A 98 0.57 8.31 -0.68
N ALA A 99 -0.10 7.59 -1.57
CA ALA A 99 0.52 7.04 -2.78
C ALA A 99 1.06 8.14 -3.70
N GLN A 100 0.30 9.21 -3.91
CA GLN A 100 0.75 10.38 -4.66
C GLN A 100 1.97 11.02 -4.02
N THR A 101 1.94 11.27 -2.72
CA THR A 101 3.06 11.87 -1.97
C THR A 101 4.32 11.00 -2.05
N ALA A 102 4.16 9.68 -1.94
CA ALA A 102 5.26 8.71 -2.09
C ALA A 102 5.83 8.69 -3.50
N LEU A 103 4.97 8.82 -4.51
CA LEU A 103 5.38 8.90 -5.92
C LEU A 103 6.16 10.20 -6.20
N GLU A 104 5.67 11.33 -5.72
CA GLU A 104 6.34 12.64 -5.83
C GLU A 104 7.72 12.66 -5.14
N ALA A 105 7.82 12.01 -3.99
CA ALA A 105 9.08 11.89 -3.25
C ALA A 105 10.05 10.86 -3.84
N GLY A 106 9.65 10.12 -4.87
CA GLY A 106 10.48 9.08 -5.51
C GLY A 106 10.69 7.83 -4.66
N VAL A 107 9.84 7.58 -3.68
CA VAL A 107 9.94 6.41 -2.78
C VAL A 107 8.92 5.31 -3.11
N LEU A 108 8.00 5.53 -4.03
CA LEU A 108 7.09 4.51 -4.55
C LEU A 108 7.73 3.80 -5.73
N ASN A 109 8.00 2.49 -5.59
CA ASN A 109 8.66 1.68 -6.62
C ASN A 109 7.68 1.07 -7.62
N GLU A 110 6.54 0.60 -7.11
CA GLU A 110 5.51 -0.05 -7.91
C GLU A 110 4.13 0.54 -7.62
N LEU A 111 3.31 0.60 -8.66
CA LEU A 111 1.93 1.03 -8.62
C LEU A 111 1.07 -0.03 -9.27
N GLN A 112 0.09 -0.55 -8.54
CA GLN A 112 -0.92 -1.45 -9.11
C GLN A 112 -2.26 -0.74 -9.18
N ILE A 113 -2.84 -0.71 -10.36
CA ILE A 113 -4.15 -0.14 -10.63
C ILE A 113 -5.09 -1.27 -11.00
N SER A 114 -6.22 -1.33 -10.30
CA SER A 114 -7.31 -2.26 -10.59
C SER A 114 -8.43 -1.50 -11.29
N LEU A 115 -8.60 -1.79 -12.57
CA LEU A 115 -9.68 -1.20 -13.37
C LEU A 115 -10.92 -2.08 -13.25
N ILE A 116 -11.90 -1.59 -12.51
CA ILE A 116 -13.17 -2.28 -12.28
C ILE A 116 -14.14 -1.95 -13.42
N PRO A 117 -14.86 -2.93 -13.99
CA PRO A 117 -15.77 -2.72 -15.13
C PRO A 117 -17.09 -2.08 -14.71
N VAL A 118 -17.02 -0.90 -14.09
CA VAL A 118 -18.16 -0.09 -13.65
C VAL A 118 -17.91 1.37 -13.97
N LEU A 119 -18.87 2.03 -14.56
CA LEU A 119 -18.83 3.47 -14.82
C LEU A 119 -19.64 4.21 -13.74
N PHE A 120 -18.95 4.93 -12.86
CA PHE A 120 -19.62 5.69 -11.80
C PHE A 120 -20.24 7.01 -12.29
N GLY A 121 -19.79 7.54 -13.41
CA GLY A 121 -20.23 8.84 -13.92
C GLY A 121 -19.62 10.04 -13.18
N GLY A 122 -18.83 9.82 -12.14
CA GLY A 122 -18.14 10.84 -11.35
C GLY A 122 -17.29 10.20 -10.28
N GLY A 123 -16.47 10.99 -9.59
CA GLY A 123 -15.59 10.48 -8.53
C GLY A 123 -14.36 11.34 -8.31
N ARG A 124 -13.47 10.87 -7.45
CA ARG A 124 -12.17 11.50 -7.20
C ARG A 124 -11.12 10.95 -8.15
N ARG A 125 -10.19 11.79 -8.56
CA ARG A 125 -9.02 11.38 -9.33
C ARG A 125 -8.07 10.59 -8.42
N LEU A 126 -7.50 9.52 -8.96
CA LEU A 126 -6.43 8.78 -8.26
C LEU A 126 -5.17 9.64 -8.10
N PHE A 127 -4.81 10.38 -9.14
CA PHE A 127 -3.75 11.36 -9.12
C PHE A 127 -4.32 12.73 -9.45
N ASP A 128 -3.95 13.70 -8.65
CA ASP A 128 -4.25 15.11 -8.89
C ASP A 128 -3.14 15.73 -9.75
N VAL A 129 -2.76 16.96 -9.50
CA VAL A 129 -1.66 17.59 -10.23
C VAL A 129 -0.33 17.08 -9.68
N LEU A 130 0.45 16.40 -10.51
CA LEU A 130 1.82 15.99 -10.19
C LEU A 130 2.79 17.10 -10.60
N PRO A 131 3.87 17.35 -9.84
CA PRO A 131 4.83 18.43 -10.10
C PRO A 131 5.65 18.18 -11.36
N ARG A 132 5.66 16.96 -11.87
CA ARG A 132 6.40 16.54 -13.05
C ARG A 132 5.76 15.33 -13.72
N ARG A 133 6.13 15.12 -14.97
CA ARG A 133 5.82 13.89 -15.71
C ARG A 133 6.56 12.72 -15.06
N ILE A 134 5.85 11.62 -14.83
CA ILE A 134 6.40 10.36 -14.30
C ILE A 134 6.13 9.28 -15.34
N GLU A 135 7.18 8.61 -15.79
CA GLU A 135 7.06 7.49 -16.72
C GLU A 135 6.95 6.17 -15.96
N LEU A 136 6.08 5.30 -16.44
CA LEU A 136 5.80 4.00 -15.86
C LEU A 136 6.13 2.90 -16.89
N GLU A 137 6.61 1.78 -16.38
CA GLU A 137 6.80 0.55 -17.17
C GLU A 137 5.74 -0.47 -16.74
N ILE A 138 5.05 -1.08 -17.70
CA ILE A 138 4.14 -2.18 -17.42
C ILE A 138 4.97 -3.41 -17.06
N VAL A 139 4.78 -3.92 -15.84
CA VAL A 139 5.49 -5.10 -15.33
C VAL A 139 4.62 -6.35 -15.45
N LYS A 140 3.33 -6.23 -15.17
CA LYS A 140 2.39 -7.34 -15.16
C LYS A 140 0.97 -6.87 -15.44
N VAL A 141 0.24 -7.66 -16.21
CA VAL A 141 -1.20 -7.49 -16.40
C VAL A 141 -1.90 -8.78 -15.96
N ILE A 142 -2.90 -8.64 -15.10
CA ILE A 142 -3.73 -9.75 -14.65
C ILE A 142 -5.17 -9.39 -14.99
N ASP A 143 -5.79 -10.21 -15.83
CA ASP A 143 -7.17 -10.07 -16.22
C ASP A 143 -8.03 -11.11 -15.50
N THR A 144 -9.08 -10.63 -14.84
CA THR A 144 -10.07 -11.46 -14.14
C THR A 144 -11.46 -11.00 -14.58
N PRO A 145 -12.51 -11.81 -14.38
CA PRO A 145 -13.88 -11.38 -14.66
C PRO A 145 -14.32 -10.14 -13.89
N GLU A 146 -13.70 -9.90 -12.73
CA GLU A 146 -14.07 -8.80 -11.82
C GLU A 146 -13.29 -7.52 -12.07
N ALA A 147 -12.07 -7.63 -12.60
CA ALA A 147 -11.20 -6.47 -12.82
C ALA A 147 -10.00 -6.80 -13.71
N THR A 148 -9.41 -5.76 -14.31
CA THR A 148 -8.09 -5.83 -14.94
C THR A 148 -7.09 -5.13 -14.02
N HIS A 149 -6.06 -5.84 -13.57
CA HIS A 149 -4.99 -5.33 -12.73
C HIS A 149 -3.76 -5.06 -13.57
N VAL A 150 -3.25 -3.84 -13.51
CA VAL A 150 -2.00 -3.48 -14.18
C VAL A 150 -1.00 -3.05 -13.11
N ARG A 151 0.13 -3.76 -13.06
CA ARG A 151 1.25 -3.41 -12.20
C ARG A 151 2.29 -2.66 -13.02
N TYR A 152 2.64 -1.48 -12.52
CA TYR A 152 3.64 -0.62 -13.11
C TYR A 152 4.85 -0.50 -12.19
N ARG A 153 6.03 -0.38 -12.79
CA ARG A 153 7.23 0.13 -12.13
C ARG A 153 7.33 1.62 -12.38
N ALA A 154 7.50 2.40 -11.31
CA ALA A 154 7.77 3.82 -11.42
C ALA A 154 9.29 4.03 -11.61
N TYR A 155 9.66 4.71 -12.68
CA TYR A 155 11.04 5.14 -12.84
C TYR A 155 11.27 6.36 -11.95
N SER A 156 12.16 6.21 -10.97
CA SER A 156 12.68 7.34 -10.22
C SER A 156 13.62 8.11 -11.17
N ILE A 157 13.13 9.21 -11.73
CA ILE A 157 14.00 10.13 -12.44
C ILE A 157 14.74 10.96 -11.37
N ILE A 158 15.78 10.38 -10.84
CA ILE A 158 16.80 11.15 -10.14
C ILE A 158 17.68 11.74 -11.23
N LYS A 159 17.48 12.99 -11.51
CA LYS A 159 18.52 13.80 -12.16
C LYS A 159 19.19 14.66 -11.10
#